data_55081a97d44436973bc4b515e2bf2fb7
#
_entry.id   55081a97d44436973bc4b515e2bf2fb7
#
_cell.length_a   1.000
_cell.length_b   1.000
_cell.length_c   1.000
_cell.angle_alpha   90.00
_cell.angle_beta   90.00
_cell.angle_gamma   90.00
#
_symmetry.space_group_name_H-M   'P 1'
#
loop_
_entity.id
_entity.type
_entity.pdbx_description
1 polymer ?
#
loop_
_entity_poly.entity_id
_entity_poly.type
_entity_poly.pdbx_seq_one_letter_code
_entity_poly.pdbx_strand_id
1 'polypeptide(L)'
;MKKRIYLLSLAFGATVMFAQEVRLPELPNNRAHYTDYNDKESGYWGAISANTSSTLMFKRKNMQNVGADWVNGYRFNEFLRVGLGVGLRYYINNDHVRRSDIAWSFPIYADVRGNIISQQDRAEVPYWSVDLGGEICGGLYFSPTLGYRFGTQRGSLLLGVSYTLQQADTWKKNNESINGVSLKVGYEF
;
A
#
# COMPACT_ATOMS: atom_id res chain seq x y z
N MET A 1 1.84 -11.45 27.98
CA MET A 1 2.23 -10.71 26.78
C MET A 1 2.95 -11.55 25.72
N LYS A 2 3.72 -12.60 26.05
CA LYS A 2 4.50 -13.42 25.09
C LYS A 2 3.64 -14.25 24.10
N LYS A 3 2.43 -14.66 24.44
CA LYS A 3 1.57 -15.52 23.58
C LYS A 3 0.95 -14.80 22.35
N ARG A 4 0.87 -13.47 22.37
CA ARG A 4 0.26 -12.70 21.24
C ARG A 4 1.22 -12.48 20.07
N ILE A 5 2.52 -12.54 20.32
CA ILE A 5 3.57 -12.36 19.31
C ILE A 5 3.65 -13.58 18.38
N TYR A 6 3.41 -14.80 18.91
CA TYR A 6 3.45 -16.02 18.10
C TYR A 6 2.29 -16.15 17.10
N LEU A 7 1.14 -15.54 17.39
CA LEU A 7 0.01 -15.55 16.46
C LEU A 7 0.25 -14.66 15.24
N LEU A 8 0.94 -13.53 15.43
CA LEU A 8 1.31 -12.63 14.34
C LEU A 8 2.39 -13.25 13.43
N SER A 9 3.37 -13.96 14.00
CA SER A 9 4.41 -14.64 13.24
C SER A 9 3.87 -15.83 12.44
N LEU A 10 2.82 -16.52 12.95
CA LEU A 10 2.18 -17.62 12.24
C LEU A 10 1.34 -17.14 11.05
N ALA A 11 0.66 -15.99 11.18
CA ALA A 11 -0.10 -15.38 10.10
C ALA A 11 0.81 -14.87 8.97
N PHE A 12 2.00 -14.35 9.32
CA PHE A 12 2.98 -13.90 8.33
C PHE A 12 3.65 -15.06 7.59
N GLY A 13 3.89 -16.18 8.29
CA GLY A 13 4.46 -17.39 7.69
C GLY A 13 3.50 -18.11 6.73
N ALA A 14 2.20 -18.08 6.99
CA ALA A 14 1.22 -18.74 6.14
C ALA A 14 0.99 -18.03 4.79
N THR A 15 1.15 -16.70 4.74
CA THR A 15 1.00 -15.93 3.50
C THR A 15 2.20 -16.09 2.56
N VAL A 16 3.38 -16.40 3.07
CA VAL A 16 4.57 -16.61 2.25
C VAL A 16 4.56 -17.99 1.55
N MET A 17 3.88 -18.99 2.12
CA MET A 17 3.82 -20.32 1.51
C MET A 17 2.94 -20.44 0.27
N PHE A 18 2.02 -19.49 0.02
CA PHE A 18 1.18 -19.50 -1.17
C PHE A 18 1.76 -18.73 -2.37
N ALA A 19 2.94 -18.13 -2.22
CA ALA A 19 3.58 -17.34 -3.28
C ALA A 19 4.59 -18.15 -4.11
N GLN A 20 4.59 -19.48 -4.03
CA GLN A 20 5.57 -20.29 -4.74
C GLN A 20 5.03 -20.89 -6.05
N GLU A 21 5.05 -20.12 -7.11
CA GLU A 21 5.56 -20.59 -8.42
C GLU A 21 6.30 -19.43 -9.11
N VAL A 22 7.51 -19.17 -8.66
CA VAL A 22 8.45 -18.40 -9.46
C VAL A 22 8.94 -19.30 -10.58
N ARG A 23 8.20 -19.36 -11.66
CA ARG A 23 8.78 -19.81 -12.93
C ARG A 23 9.74 -18.72 -13.36
N LEU A 24 11.03 -19.03 -13.31
CA LEU A 24 12.02 -18.18 -13.95
C LEU A 24 11.58 -17.98 -15.41
N PRO A 25 11.49 -16.75 -15.91
CA PRO A 25 11.16 -16.52 -17.29
C PRO A 25 12.19 -17.22 -18.16
N GLU A 26 11.72 -18.05 -19.09
CA GLU A 26 12.58 -18.60 -20.14
C GLU A 26 13.23 -17.41 -20.85
N LEU A 27 14.55 -17.43 -20.99
CA LEU A 27 15.30 -16.42 -21.73
C LEU A 27 14.67 -16.28 -23.12
N PRO A 28 14.33 -15.09 -23.57
CA PRO A 28 13.66 -14.91 -24.84
C PRO A 28 14.56 -15.42 -25.95
N ASN A 29 14.08 -16.46 -26.64
CA ASN A 29 14.69 -16.94 -27.85
C ASN A 29 14.62 -15.81 -28.88
N ASN A 30 15.75 -15.40 -29.40
CA ASN A 30 16.02 -14.18 -30.18
C ASN A 30 15.32 -14.12 -31.56
N ARG A 31 14.07 -14.50 -31.63
CA ARG A 31 13.19 -14.23 -32.77
C ARG A 31 12.22 -13.15 -32.38
N ALA A 32 12.31 -12.02 -33.06
CA ALA A 32 11.38 -10.90 -32.94
C ALA A 32 9.93 -11.35 -33.21
N HIS A 33 9.33 -12.02 -32.25
CA HIS A 33 7.90 -12.11 -32.16
C HIS A 33 7.42 -10.78 -31.61
N TYR A 34 6.74 -10.05 -32.42
CA TYR A 34 5.94 -8.89 -31.99
C TYR A 34 4.86 -9.44 -31.06
N THR A 35 5.21 -9.54 -29.80
CA THR A 35 4.25 -9.93 -28.77
C THR A 35 3.48 -8.69 -28.46
N ASP A 36 2.16 -8.70 -28.68
CA ASP A 36 1.30 -7.63 -28.23
C ASP A 36 1.31 -7.62 -26.72
N TYR A 37 2.15 -6.75 -26.16
CA TYR A 37 2.39 -6.65 -24.72
C TYR A 37 1.13 -6.20 -23.97
N ASN A 38 0.20 -5.50 -24.66
CA ASN A 38 -1.02 -5.03 -24.04
C ASN A 38 -1.93 -6.18 -23.57
N ASP A 39 -2.05 -7.26 -24.34
CA ASP A 39 -2.90 -8.40 -23.97
C ASP A 39 -2.32 -9.24 -22.83
N LYS A 40 -1.01 -9.27 -22.68
CA LYS A 40 -0.34 -10.02 -21.61
C LYS A 40 -0.18 -9.24 -20.31
N GLU A 41 -0.26 -7.93 -20.36
CA GLU A 41 -0.09 -7.05 -19.21
C GLU A 41 -1.39 -6.75 -18.49
N SER A 42 -2.53 -6.87 -19.19
CA SER A 42 -3.84 -6.63 -18.59
C SER A 42 -4.30 -7.81 -17.74
N GLY A 43 -5.14 -7.54 -16.75
CA GLY A 43 -5.75 -8.56 -15.93
C GLY A 43 -5.82 -8.21 -14.44
N TYR A 44 -6.17 -9.21 -13.66
CA TYR A 44 -6.21 -9.09 -12.21
C TYR A 44 -4.84 -8.78 -11.63
N TRP A 45 -4.81 -7.94 -10.63
CA TRP A 45 -3.65 -7.69 -9.80
C TRP A 45 -4.06 -7.52 -8.34
N GLY A 46 -3.14 -7.79 -7.44
CA GLY A 46 -3.29 -7.56 -6.03
C GLY A 46 -2.00 -7.04 -5.41
N ALA A 47 -2.13 -6.37 -4.27
CA ALA A 47 -0.98 -5.92 -3.50
C ALA A 47 -1.26 -6.00 -2.01
N ILE A 48 -0.24 -6.39 -1.26
CA ILE A 48 -0.23 -6.34 0.20
C ILE A 48 0.92 -5.44 0.61
N SER A 49 0.68 -4.50 1.50
CA SER A 49 1.72 -3.62 1.99
C SER A 49 1.63 -3.38 3.49
N ALA A 50 2.78 -3.19 4.11
CA ALA A 50 2.92 -2.65 5.45
C ALA A 50 3.36 -1.20 5.36
N ASN A 51 2.88 -0.38 6.26
CA ASN A 51 3.26 1.02 6.34
C ASN A 51 3.48 1.46 7.78
N THR A 52 4.32 2.46 7.90
CA THR A 52 4.50 3.18 9.17
C THR A 52 4.49 4.66 8.87
N SER A 53 3.76 5.42 9.66
CA SER A 53 3.72 6.86 9.49
C SER A 53 4.03 7.62 10.77
N SER A 54 4.58 8.82 10.56
CA SER A 54 4.81 9.81 11.62
C SER A 54 4.16 11.12 11.22
N THR A 55 3.41 11.71 12.13
CA THR A 55 2.73 12.98 11.84
C THR A 55 3.71 14.16 11.87
N LEU A 56 3.54 15.06 10.90
CA LEU A 56 4.34 16.28 10.75
C LEU A 56 3.74 17.49 11.48
N MET A 57 2.82 17.28 12.41
CA MET A 57 2.14 18.39 13.08
C MET A 57 3.07 19.15 14.04
N PHE A 58 3.47 20.36 13.67
CA PHE A 58 4.35 21.27 14.42
C PHE A 58 3.81 21.74 15.79
N LYS A 59 2.56 21.51 16.12
CA LYS A 59 1.94 22.01 17.35
C LYS A 59 1.41 20.94 18.31
N ARG A 60 1.43 19.68 17.95
CA ARG A 60 0.94 18.57 18.79
C ARG A 60 1.92 17.42 18.80
N LYS A 61 1.86 16.60 19.83
CA LYS A 61 2.73 15.42 20.00
C LYS A 61 2.68 14.55 18.74
N ASN A 62 3.83 14.09 18.29
CA ASN A 62 3.95 13.21 17.13
C ASN A 62 3.12 11.94 17.36
N MET A 63 2.11 11.73 16.50
CA MET A 63 1.40 10.47 16.44
C MET A 63 2.12 9.55 15.47
N GLN A 64 2.41 8.35 15.93
CA GLN A 64 2.97 7.30 15.09
C GLN A 64 1.89 6.25 14.85
N ASN A 65 1.82 5.73 13.64
CA ASN A 65 1.02 4.57 13.36
C ASN A 65 1.80 3.51 12.57
N VAL A 66 1.38 2.29 12.72
CA VAL A 66 1.78 1.16 11.90
C VAL A 66 0.54 0.55 11.30
N GLY A 67 0.64 0.06 10.08
CA GLY A 67 -0.52 -0.48 9.41
C GLY A 67 -0.17 -1.48 8.32
N ALA A 68 -1.23 -2.11 7.83
CA ALA A 68 -1.19 -3.00 6.69
C ALA A 68 -2.33 -2.63 5.74
N ASP A 69 -2.08 -2.80 4.46
CA ASP A 69 -3.03 -2.55 3.39
C ASP A 69 -3.14 -3.77 2.49
N TRP A 70 -4.34 -4.02 2.00
CA TRP A 70 -4.63 -4.99 0.98
C TRP A 70 -5.43 -4.33 -0.12
N VAL A 71 -4.93 -4.41 -1.35
CA VAL A 71 -5.54 -3.83 -2.54
C VAL A 71 -5.78 -4.93 -3.56
N ASN A 72 -6.94 -4.89 -4.19
CA ASN A 72 -7.29 -5.74 -5.32
C ASN A 72 -7.86 -4.90 -6.44
N GLY A 73 -7.54 -5.27 -7.67
CA GLY A 73 -8.01 -4.49 -8.79
C GLY A 73 -7.71 -5.09 -10.15
N TYR A 74 -7.76 -4.22 -11.14
CA TYR A 74 -7.49 -4.54 -12.53
C TYR A 74 -6.33 -3.72 -13.06
N ARG A 75 -5.40 -4.39 -13.70
CA ARG A 75 -4.28 -3.81 -14.44
C ARG A 75 -4.70 -3.62 -15.89
N PHE A 76 -4.68 -2.40 -16.38
CA PHE A 76 -4.90 -2.07 -17.79
C PHE A 76 -3.60 -2.21 -18.59
N ASN A 77 -2.52 -1.71 -18.01
CA ASN A 77 -1.16 -1.79 -18.55
C ASN A 77 -0.14 -1.53 -17.43
N GLU A 78 1.13 -1.42 -17.77
CA GLU A 78 2.18 -1.14 -16.77
C GLU A 78 2.08 0.26 -16.14
N PHE A 79 1.47 1.23 -16.85
CA PHE A 79 1.35 2.62 -16.41
C PHE A 79 0.04 2.91 -15.67
N LEU A 80 -0.95 2.00 -15.75
CA LEU A 80 -2.25 2.20 -15.12
C LEU A 80 -2.82 0.91 -14.52
N ARG A 81 -3.03 0.94 -13.23
CA ARG A 81 -3.72 -0.07 -12.43
C ARG A 81 -4.71 0.63 -11.54
N VAL A 82 -5.90 0.10 -11.42
CA VAL A 82 -6.97 0.65 -10.58
C VAL A 82 -7.51 -0.45 -9.69
N GLY A 83 -7.70 -0.15 -8.43
CA GLY A 83 -8.18 -1.12 -7.46
C GLY A 83 -8.95 -0.50 -6.31
N LEU A 84 -9.46 -1.38 -5.47
CA LEU A 84 -10.05 -1.04 -4.19
C LEU A 84 -9.17 -1.62 -3.08
N GLY A 85 -8.88 -0.81 -2.08
CA GLY A 85 -8.05 -1.16 -0.95
C GLY A 85 -8.79 -1.05 0.37
N VAL A 86 -8.38 -1.91 1.29
CA VAL A 86 -8.75 -1.83 2.70
C VAL A 86 -7.47 -1.78 3.52
N GLY A 87 -7.47 -0.98 4.55
CA GLY A 87 -6.32 -0.83 5.43
C GLY A 87 -6.68 -1.09 6.89
N LEU A 88 -5.66 -1.41 7.64
CA LEU A 88 -5.70 -1.49 9.09
C LEU A 88 -4.57 -0.63 9.62
N ARG A 89 -4.88 0.30 10.52
CA ARG A 89 -3.91 1.18 11.18
C ARG A 89 -3.99 1.02 12.68
N TYR A 90 -2.85 1.01 13.33
CA TYR A 90 -2.74 1.06 14.78
C TYR A 90 -1.94 2.29 15.20
N TYR A 91 -2.56 3.16 15.99
CA TYR A 91 -1.94 4.38 16.51
C TYR A 91 -1.26 4.10 17.86
N ILE A 92 0.04 4.36 17.94
CA ILE A 92 0.88 4.05 19.10
C ILE A 92 0.70 5.10 20.20
N ASN A 93 0.56 6.39 19.83
CA ASN A 93 0.37 7.51 20.75
C ASN A 93 -0.94 8.21 20.47
N ASN A 94 -2.02 7.70 21.04
CA ASN A 94 -3.40 8.17 20.76
C ASN A 94 -3.96 9.19 21.75
N ASP A 95 -3.13 9.79 22.61
CA ASP A 95 -3.54 10.76 23.66
C ASP A 95 -4.37 11.95 23.14
N HIS A 96 -4.47 12.12 21.83
CA HIS A 96 -5.16 13.21 21.16
C HIS A 96 -6.37 12.80 20.33
N VAL A 97 -6.56 11.51 20.05
CA VAL A 97 -7.76 10.99 19.38
C VAL A 97 -8.75 10.60 20.46
N ARG A 98 -9.74 11.44 20.67
CA ARG A 98 -10.65 11.40 21.84
C ARG A 98 -11.75 10.34 21.80
N ARG A 99 -11.81 9.45 20.85
CA ARG A 99 -12.43 8.14 21.06
C ARG A 99 -11.36 7.22 21.64
N SER A 100 -11.08 7.47 22.86
CA SER A 100 -9.94 7.05 23.65
C SER A 100 -9.69 5.56 23.75
N ASP A 101 -10.54 4.73 23.21
CA ASP A 101 -10.44 3.29 23.38
C ASP A 101 -10.19 2.54 22.06
N ILE A 102 -10.21 3.23 20.91
CA ILE A 102 -9.96 2.62 19.61
C ILE A 102 -8.63 3.16 19.06
N ALA A 103 -7.56 2.43 19.38
CA ALA A 103 -6.25 2.65 18.75
C ALA A 103 -6.22 2.19 17.28
N TRP A 104 -7.34 1.78 16.72
CA TRP A 104 -7.46 1.16 15.42
C TRP A 104 -8.26 2.02 14.45
N SER A 105 -7.85 2.04 13.19
CA SER A 105 -8.49 2.74 12.09
C SER A 105 -8.56 1.83 10.88
N PHE A 106 -9.66 1.93 10.12
CA PHE A 106 -9.95 1.06 8.98
C PHE A 106 -10.27 1.91 7.74
N PRO A 107 -9.26 2.39 7.00
CA PRO A 107 -9.48 3.08 5.74
C PRO A 107 -9.97 2.13 4.65
N ILE A 108 -10.94 2.61 3.85
CA ILE A 108 -11.39 1.98 2.60
C ILE A 108 -11.18 3.01 1.51
N TYR A 109 -10.51 2.62 0.44
CA TYR A 109 -10.08 3.57 -0.59
C TYR A 109 -10.01 2.96 -1.98
N ALA A 110 -10.10 3.82 -2.99
CA ALA A 110 -9.70 3.51 -4.35
C ALA A 110 -8.19 3.77 -4.48
N ASP A 111 -7.50 2.85 -5.09
CA ASP A 111 -6.07 2.94 -5.41
C ASP A 111 -5.91 3.07 -6.92
N VAL A 112 -5.14 4.06 -7.33
CA VAL A 112 -4.70 4.25 -8.71
C VAL A 112 -3.19 4.31 -8.70
N ARG A 113 -2.54 3.42 -9.43
CA ARG A 113 -1.08 3.35 -9.48
C ARG A 113 -0.53 3.02 -10.87
N GLY A 114 0.72 3.33 -11.08
CA GLY A 114 1.40 3.02 -12.32
C GLY A 114 2.90 3.18 -12.23
N ASN A 115 3.60 2.61 -13.21
CA ASN A 115 5.02 2.86 -13.38
C ASN A 115 5.22 4.26 -13.99
N ILE A 116 6.34 4.90 -13.71
CA ILE A 116 6.73 6.18 -14.35
C ILE A 116 7.46 5.90 -15.66
N ILE A 117 8.20 4.79 -15.72
CA ILE A 117 8.91 4.33 -16.91
C ILE A 117 8.58 2.87 -17.16
N SER A 118 8.79 2.40 -18.41
CA SER A 118 8.53 1.01 -18.77
C SER A 118 9.44 0.04 -18.02
N GLN A 119 8.86 -1.11 -17.63
CA GLN A 119 9.55 -2.21 -16.96
C GLN A 119 9.99 -3.32 -17.91
N GLN A 120 9.77 -3.19 -19.21
CA GLN A 120 10.03 -4.27 -20.18
C GLN A 120 11.47 -4.78 -20.14
N ASP A 121 12.43 -3.87 -19.98
CA ASP A 121 13.86 -4.19 -19.99
C ASP A 121 14.55 -3.90 -18.63
N ARG A 122 13.76 -3.69 -17.56
CA ARG A 122 14.30 -3.27 -16.27
C ARG A 122 13.67 -4.03 -15.12
N ALA A 123 14.49 -4.50 -14.20
CA ALA A 123 14.03 -5.10 -12.96
C ALA A 123 13.57 -4.05 -11.91
N GLU A 124 13.96 -2.79 -12.12
CA GLU A 124 13.72 -1.69 -11.18
C GLU A 124 13.12 -0.51 -11.92
N VAL A 125 11.93 -0.08 -11.46
CA VAL A 125 11.26 1.07 -12.06
C VAL A 125 10.65 1.96 -10.98
N PRO A 126 10.70 3.29 -11.12
CA PRO A 126 9.97 4.18 -10.26
C PRO A 126 8.46 4.03 -10.51
N TYR A 127 7.68 4.06 -9.43
CA TYR A 127 6.23 4.00 -9.50
C TYR A 127 5.59 5.12 -8.69
N TRP A 128 4.35 5.41 -9.01
CA TRP A 128 3.48 6.29 -8.26
C TRP A 128 2.19 5.57 -7.88
N SER A 129 1.58 5.95 -6.78
CA SER A 129 0.20 5.58 -6.46
C SER A 129 -0.52 6.71 -5.74
N VAL A 130 -1.85 6.70 -5.86
CA VAL A 130 -2.74 7.61 -5.14
C VAL A 130 -3.87 6.79 -4.55
N ASP A 131 -3.95 6.80 -3.23
CA ASP A 131 -5.03 6.20 -2.48
C ASP A 131 -6.01 7.32 -2.08
N LEU A 132 -7.28 7.19 -2.45
CA LEU A 132 -8.35 8.14 -2.12
C LEU A 132 -9.58 7.42 -1.60
N GLY A 133 -10.04 7.80 -0.44
CA GLY A 133 -11.19 7.15 0.18
C GLY A 133 -11.63 7.76 1.48
N GLY A 134 -12.14 6.94 2.36
CA GLY A 134 -12.61 7.34 3.68
C GLY A 134 -12.27 6.30 4.72
N GLU A 135 -12.40 6.71 5.96
CA GLU A 135 -12.27 5.86 7.12
C GLU A 135 -13.64 5.55 7.72
N ILE A 136 -13.87 4.31 8.18
CA ILE A 136 -15.18 3.89 8.70
C ILE A 136 -15.64 4.75 9.88
N CYS A 137 -14.71 5.21 10.72
CA CYS A 137 -15.00 6.05 11.89
C CYS A 137 -14.36 7.45 11.81
N GLY A 138 -13.97 7.87 10.62
CA GLY A 138 -13.28 9.14 10.36
C GLY A 138 -13.84 9.83 9.13
N GLY A 139 -13.00 10.67 8.54
CA GLY A 139 -13.35 11.42 7.34
C GLY A 139 -12.54 10.96 6.13
N LEU A 140 -12.13 11.94 5.33
CA LEU A 140 -11.37 11.72 4.10
C LEU A 140 -10.00 11.09 4.39
N TYR A 141 -9.66 10.09 3.58
CA TYR A 141 -8.33 9.49 3.49
C TYR A 141 -7.73 9.76 2.12
N PHE A 142 -6.53 10.34 2.08
CA PHE A 142 -5.79 10.62 0.87
C PHE A 142 -4.30 10.33 1.09
N SER A 143 -3.71 9.48 0.23
CA SER A 143 -2.32 9.06 0.41
C SER A 143 -1.61 8.88 -0.95
N PRO A 144 -1.02 9.95 -1.50
CA PRO A 144 -0.11 9.85 -2.63
C PRO A 144 1.21 9.21 -2.21
N THR A 145 1.74 8.32 -3.04
CA THR A 145 2.98 7.57 -2.83
C THR A 145 3.89 7.71 -4.04
N LEU A 146 5.18 7.87 -3.79
CA LEU A 146 6.24 7.74 -4.78
C LEU A 146 7.24 6.70 -4.28
N GLY A 147 7.73 5.85 -5.17
CA GLY A 147 8.64 4.79 -4.77
C GLY A 147 9.29 4.06 -5.92
N TYR A 148 9.91 2.95 -5.58
CA TYR A 148 10.53 2.03 -6.52
C TYR A 148 9.87 0.66 -6.43
N ARG A 149 9.72 0.05 -7.58
CA ARG A 149 9.20 -1.28 -7.80
C ARG A 149 10.33 -2.16 -8.28
N PHE A 150 10.58 -3.29 -7.58
CA PHE A 150 11.65 -4.24 -7.85
C PHE A 150 11.05 -5.59 -8.21
N GLY A 151 11.39 -6.15 -9.35
CA GLY A 151 10.94 -7.49 -9.75
C GLY A 151 10.40 -7.53 -11.17
N THR A 152 9.41 -8.38 -11.37
CA THR A 152 8.80 -8.64 -12.68
C THR A 152 7.47 -7.89 -12.82
N GLN A 153 6.87 -7.95 -14.00
CA GLN A 153 5.56 -7.34 -14.24
C GLN A 153 4.44 -7.91 -13.35
N ARG A 154 4.54 -9.17 -12.92
CA ARG A 154 3.53 -9.87 -12.12
C ARG A 154 4.01 -10.30 -10.74
N GLY A 155 5.15 -9.84 -10.29
CA GLY A 155 5.67 -10.14 -8.97
C GLY A 155 6.72 -9.12 -8.60
N SER A 156 6.38 -8.16 -7.74
CA SER A 156 7.27 -7.06 -7.45
C SER A 156 7.20 -6.62 -6.00
N LEU A 157 8.36 -6.37 -5.44
CA LEU A 157 8.52 -5.68 -4.18
C LEU A 157 8.34 -4.18 -4.41
N LEU A 158 7.57 -3.53 -3.56
CA LEU A 158 7.32 -2.10 -3.58
C LEU A 158 7.98 -1.45 -2.37
N LEU A 159 8.75 -0.39 -2.61
CA LEU A 159 9.30 0.48 -1.57
C LEU A 159 8.90 1.91 -1.90
N GLY A 160 8.22 2.59 -0.98
CA GLY A 160 7.74 3.93 -1.25
C GLY A 160 7.67 4.83 -0.03
N VAL A 161 7.65 6.12 -0.32
CA VAL A 161 7.35 7.17 0.65
C VAL A 161 6.01 7.76 0.26
N SER A 162 5.10 7.85 1.21
CA SER A 162 3.79 8.44 1.00
C SER A 162 3.55 9.61 1.96
N TYR A 163 2.79 10.58 1.46
CA TYR A 163 2.19 11.61 2.29
C TYR A 163 0.77 11.16 2.60
N THR A 164 0.40 11.09 3.85
CA THR A 164 -0.93 10.67 4.28
C THR A 164 -1.67 11.84 4.89
N LEU A 165 -2.83 12.16 4.34
CA LEU A 165 -3.80 13.09 4.88
C LEU A 165 -5.02 12.28 5.30
N GLN A 166 -5.33 12.34 6.58
CA GLN A 166 -6.46 11.65 7.17
C GLN A 166 -7.26 12.63 8.03
N GLN A 167 -8.54 12.73 7.76
CA GLN A 167 -9.45 13.49 8.63
C GLN A 167 -9.90 12.57 9.75
N ALA A 168 -9.61 12.96 10.99
CA ALA A 168 -10.14 12.30 12.18
C ALA A 168 -11.31 13.11 12.72
N ASP A 169 -12.45 12.44 12.92
CA ASP A 169 -13.60 13.06 13.57
C ASP A 169 -13.31 13.19 15.07
N THR A 170 -12.97 14.38 15.49
CA THR A 170 -12.83 14.69 16.91
C THR A 170 -14.16 15.14 17.47
N TRP A 171 -14.59 14.58 18.58
CA TRP A 171 -15.86 14.88 19.28
C TRP A 171 -16.06 16.38 19.62
N LYS A 172 -15.07 17.20 19.47
CA LYS A 172 -15.13 18.66 19.61
C LYS A 172 -15.13 19.35 18.25
N LYS A 173 -16.14 19.12 17.43
CA LYS A 173 -16.61 20.04 16.35
C LYS A 173 -15.55 20.61 15.38
N ASN A 174 -14.30 20.16 15.44
CA ASN A 174 -13.22 20.55 14.55
C ASN A 174 -12.73 19.28 13.86
N ASN A 175 -13.05 19.13 12.57
CA ASN A 175 -12.41 18.16 11.69
C ASN A 175 -10.91 18.46 11.69
N GLU A 176 -10.16 17.77 12.54
CA GLU A 176 -8.71 17.89 12.54
C GLU A 176 -8.15 16.93 11.49
N SER A 177 -7.42 17.46 10.54
CA SER A 177 -6.69 16.65 9.59
C SER A 177 -5.35 16.24 10.18
N ILE A 178 -5.08 14.95 10.19
CA ILE A 178 -3.81 14.36 10.56
C ILE A 178 -2.99 14.22 9.30
N ASN A 179 -1.87 14.93 9.22
CA ASN A 179 -0.96 14.89 8.10
C ASN A 179 0.32 14.18 8.53
N GLY A 180 0.79 13.24 7.75
CA GLY A 180 1.99 12.48 8.07
C GLY A 180 2.78 12.08 6.85
N VAL A 181 4.03 11.72 7.06
CA VAL A 181 4.85 11.02 6.08
C VAL A 181 4.94 9.56 6.49
N SER A 182 4.72 8.68 5.53
CA SER A 182 4.72 7.23 5.73
C SER A 182 5.78 6.57 4.88
N LEU A 183 6.39 5.53 5.43
CA LEU A 183 7.16 4.56 4.65
C LEU A 183 6.25 3.37 4.36
N LYS A 184 6.25 2.92 3.11
CA LYS A 184 5.42 1.83 2.62
C LYS A 184 6.31 0.76 2.01
N VAL A 185 6.14 -0.47 2.47
CA VAL A 185 6.81 -1.67 1.94
C VAL A 185 5.72 -2.65 1.54
N GLY A 186 5.75 -3.17 0.33
CA GLY A 186 4.69 -4.05 -0.15
C GLY A 186 5.15 -5.06 -1.17
N TYR A 187 4.25 -5.97 -1.48
CA TYR A 187 4.41 -6.94 -2.55
C TYR A 187 3.18 -6.91 -3.45
N GLU A 188 3.41 -6.80 -4.74
CA GLU A 188 2.40 -6.81 -5.79
C GLU A 188 2.50 -8.12 -6.59
N PHE A 189 1.35 -8.76 -6.87
CA PHE A 189 1.23 -10.04 -7.57
C PHE A 189 0.11 -10.03 -8.61
#